data_a6093eeed7bb5fbcd6c0022814a9f906
#
_entry.id   a6093eeed7bb5fbcd6c0022814a9f906
#
_cell.length_a   1.000
_cell.length_b   1.000
_cell.length_c   1.000
_cell.angle_alpha   90.00
_cell.angle_beta   90.00
_cell.angle_gamma   90.00
#
_symmetry.space_group_name_H-M   'P 1'
#
loop_
_entity.id
_entity.type
_entity.pdbx_description
1 polymer ?
#
loop_
_entity_poly.entity_id
_entity_poly.type
_entity_poly.pdbx_seq_one_letter_code
_entity_poly.pdbx_strand_id
1 'polypeptide(L)'
;MECVLSKIIPKFARYVKSNGMALISNNEIKRIKSLQQKKFRDETGLFVVEGEKLVAEAASSVFEVECEYHRETVGEEAMKRMSSLSSPSPVLAVVRKPHDVYVDDVSVLEPYLAEGGLFLALDTIRDPGNLGTIIRIADWFGIKAVFATRDTVDVFNPKVVQATMGAIFRVKIHYVDLDVVMNRIKEAGGRIYGTFLDGRDMYGCELDGGKESPSVIVIGNESEGISAEIGALVTDRLYIPPYPADTPGSESLNAAIATAITVAEFRRRML
;
A
#
# COMPACT_ATOMS: atom_id res chain seq x y z
N MET A 1 -35.91 -26.73 -1.97
CA MET A 1 -34.55 -26.40 -1.46
C MET A 1 -33.64 -26.30 -2.68
N GLU A 2 -33.92 -25.28 -3.49
CA GLU A 2 -33.17 -25.00 -4.73
C GLU A 2 -32.26 -23.79 -4.54
N CYS A 3 -31.11 -23.98 -4.96
CA CYS A 3 -29.82 -23.38 -4.89
C CYS A 3 -29.76 -21.83 -4.92
N VAL A 4 -29.28 -21.22 -3.83
CA VAL A 4 -28.91 -19.80 -3.69
C VAL A 4 -27.58 -19.47 -4.42
N LEU A 5 -27.09 -20.33 -5.30
CA LEU A 5 -25.81 -20.21 -6.00
C LEU A 5 -25.85 -19.45 -7.34
N SER A 6 -27.02 -18.91 -7.75
CA SER A 6 -27.16 -18.28 -9.06
C SER A 6 -27.03 -16.75 -9.09
N LYS A 7 -26.63 -16.09 -7.99
CA LYS A 7 -26.55 -14.61 -7.90
C LYS A 7 -25.14 -14.02 -7.75
N ILE A 8 -24.08 -14.85 -7.82
CA ILE A 8 -22.69 -14.38 -7.76
C ILE A 8 -21.95 -14.84 -9.02
N ILE A 9 -22.42 -14.42 -10.18
CA ILE A 9 -21.63 -14.41 -11.40
C ILE A 9 -21.64 -12.97 -11.90
N PRO A 10 -20.66 -12.13 -11.51
CA PRO A 10 -20.53 -10.82 -12.11
C PRO A 10 -20.02 -11.01 -13.54
N LYS A 11 -20.63 -10.35 -14.49
CA LYS A 11 -20.20 -9.90 -15.86
C LYS A 11 -18.93 -10.51 -16.52
N PHE A 12 -18.39 -11.60 -16.01
CA PHE A 12 -17.21 -12.34 -16.48
C PHE A 12 -17.39 -13.03 -17.85
N ALA A 13 -18.59 -12.98 -18.42
CA ALA A 13 -18.97 -13.78 -19.58
C ALA A 13 -18.80 -13.05 -20.92
N ARG A 14 -17.96 -12.04 -21.06
CA ARG A 14 -17.81 -11.39 -22.39
C ARG A 14 -16.76 -12.02 -23.31
N TYR A 15 -15.97 -12.98 -22.84
CA TYR A 15 -14.93 -13.63 -23.65
C TYR A 15 -14.85 -15.17 -23.56
N VAL A 16 -15.88 -15.85 -23.06
CA VAL A 16 -16.00 -17.29 -23.23
C VAL A 16 -16.96 -17.57 -24.37
N LYS A 17 -16.47 -17.54 -25.59
CA LYS A 17 -17.11 -18.21 -26.72
C LYS A 17 -16.28 -19.39 -27.14
N SER A 18 -16.85 -20.57 -26.88
CA SER A 18 -16.69 -21.88 -27.56
C SER A 18 -15.50 -22.04 -28.52
N ASN A 19 -14.67 -23.04 -28.22
CA ASN A 19 -13.78 -23.71 -29.18
C ASN A 19 -12.73 -22.81 -29.88
N GLY A 20 -11.59 -22.61 -29.25
CA GLY A 20 -10.42 -22.00 -29.87
C GLY A 20 -9.84 -20.86 -29.02
N MET A 21 -8.52 -20.68 -29.08
CA MET A 21 -7.83 -19.54 -28.46
C MET A 21 -8.56 -18.25 -28.83
N ALA A 22 -9.09 -17.51 -27.86
CA ALA A 22 -9.64 -16.19 -28.08
C ALA A 22 -8.49 -15.25 -28.44
N LEU A 23 -8.39 -14.85 -29.71
CA LEU A 23 -7.38 -13.91 -30.17
C LEU A 23 -7.64 -12.55 -29.52
N ILE A 24 -6.84 -12.24 -28.48
CA ILE A 24 -6.82 -10.90 -27.89
C ILE A 24 -6.35 -9.88 -28.95
N SER A 25 -7.06 -8.77 -29.08
CA SER A 25 -6.70 -7.75 -30.07
C SER A 25 -5.39 -7.03 -29.71
N ASN A 26 -4.65 -6.57 -30.73
CA ASN A 26 -3.46 -5.76 -30.51
C ASN A 26 -3.77 -4.44 -29.74
N ASN A 27 -4.96 -3.89 -29.92
CA ASN A 27 -5.37 -2.68 -29.19
C ASN A 27 -5.56 -2.97 -27.71
N GLU A 28 -6.11 -4.11 -27.35
CA GLU A 28 -6.29 -4.54 -25.97
C GLU A 28 -4.94 -4.79 -25.30
N ILE A 29 -4.01 -5.47 -25.97
CA ILE A 29 -2.64 -5.65 -25.48
C ILE A 29 -1.97 -4.29 -25.23
N LYS A 30 -2.12 -3.32 -26.14
CA LYS A 30 -1.58 -1.97 -25.97
C LYS A 30 -2.21 -1.25 -24.80
N ARG A 31 -3.54 -1.37 -24.61
CA ARG A 31 -4.28 -0.80 -23.47
C ARG A 31 -3.73 -1.33 -22.16
N ILE A 32 -3.61 -2.64 -22.00
CA ILE A 32 -3.10 -3.26 -20.79
C ILE A 32 -1.65 -2.84 -20.52
N LYS A 33 -0.80 -2.88 -21.55
CA LYS A 33 0.60 -2.47 -21.42
C LYS A 33 0.74 -1.00 -21.03
N SER A 34 -0.14 -0.11 -21.48
CA SER A 34 -0.11 1.30 -21.12
C SER A 34 -0.33 1.53 -19.62
N LEU A 35 -1.07 0.65 -18.92
CA LEU A 35 -1.30 0.72 -17.48
C LEU A 35 -0.01 0.56 -16.63
N GLN A 36 1.11 0.18 -17.24
CA GLN A 36 2.41 0.25 -16.56
C GLN A 36 2.83 1.70 -16.25
N GLN A 37 2.28 2.68 -16.96
CA GLN A 37 2.57 4.10 -16.75
C GLN A 37 1.47 4.75 -15.90
N LYS A 38 1.88 5.57 -14.90
CA LYS A 38 0.97 6.26 -13.98
C LYS A 38 -0.10 7.07 -14.71
N LYS A 39 0.30 7.83 -15.75
CA LYS A 39 -0.61 8.65 -16.56
C LYS A 39 -1.85 7.87 -17.00
N PHE A 40 -1.68 6.70 -17.60
CA PHE A 40 -2.81 5.91 -18.10
C PHE A 40 -3.62 5.25 -16.98
N ARG A 41 -2.98 4.91 -15.85
CA ARG A 41 -3.72 4.46 -14.66
C ARG A 41 -4.62 5.56 -14.09
N ASP A 42 -4.15 6.80 -14.11
CA ASP A 42 -4.94 7.93 -13.61
C ASP A 42 -6.06 8.32 -14.57
N GLU A 43 -5.81 8.30 -15.88
CA GLU A 43 -6.82 8.57 -16.91
C GLU A 43 -7.94 7.52 -16.94
N THR A 44 -7.61 6.25 -16.71
CA THR A 44 -8.58 5.14 -16.84
C THR A 44 -9.18 4.70 -15.51
N GLY A 45 -8.53 5.03 -14.39
CA GLY A 45 -8.88 4.49 -13.07
C GLY A 45 -8.58 3.00 -12.93
N LEU A 46 -7.68 2.42 -13.75
CA LEU A 46 -7.37 1.00 -13.80
C LEU A 46 -5.91 0.72 -13.48
N PHE A 47 -5.62 -0.48 -12.98
CA PHE A 47 -4.26 -0.98 -12.81
C PHE A 47 -4.19 -2.48 -13.08
N VAL A 48 -2.97 -3.00 -13.21
CA VAL A 48 -2.72 -4.41 -13.53
C VAL A 48 -2.28 -5.17 -12.30
N VAL A 49 -2.80 -6.38 -12.16
CA VAL A 49 -2.43 -7.36 -11.14
C VAL A 49 -1.96 -8.63 -11.84
N GLU A 50 -0.77 -9.12 -11.51
CA GLU A 50 -0.20 -10.32 -12.14
C GLU A 50 0.10 -11.39 -11.09
N GLY A 51 -0.26 -12.64 -11.38
CA GLY A 51 -0.03 -13.81 -10.54
C GLY A 51 -1.30 -14.42 -9.97
N GLU A 52 -1.36 -15.75 -9.96
CA GLU A 52 -2.55 -16.50 -9.53
C GLU A 52 -3.04 -16.10 -8.14
N LYS A 53 -2.11 -15.99 -7.18
CA LYS A 53 -2.46 -15.60 -5.81
C LYS A 53 -2.99 -14.17 -5.76
N LEU A 54 -2.33 -13.22 -6.43
CA LEU A 54 -2.74 -11.82 -6.42
C LEU A 54 -4.08 -11.60 -7.11
N VAL A 55 -4.32 -12.26 -8.24
CA VAL A 55 -5.61 -12.19 -8.95
C VAL A 55 -6.73 -12.80 -8.12
N ALA A 56 -6.50 -13.95 -7.47
CA ALA A 56 -7.47 -14.57 -6.57
C ALA A 56 -7.80 -13.67 -5.36
N GLU A 57 -6.80 -13.00 -4.78
CA GLU A 57 -7.02 -12.03 -3.69
C GLU A 57 -7.79 -10.80 -4.17
N ALA A 58 -7.49 -10.26 -5.36
CA ALA A 58 -8.25 -9.17 -5.95
C ALA A 58 -9.73 -9.55 -6.14
N ALA A 59 -9.99 -10.72 -6.71
CA ALA A 59 -11.34 -11.23 -6.95
C ALA A 59 -12.15 -11.48 -5.65
N SER A 60 -11.45 -11.77 -4.54
CA SER A 60 -12.06 -11.99 -3.22
C SER A 60 -12.20 -10.72 -2.39
N SER A 61 -11.68 -9.59 -2.87
CA SER A 61 -11.67 -8.30 -2.18
C SER A 61 -12.87 -7.43 -2.57
N VAL A 62 -12.89 -6.22 -2.02
CA VAL A 62 -13.86 -5.18 -2.42
C VAL A 62 -13.51 -4.48 -3.74
N PHE A 63 -12.35 -4.78 -4.31
CA PHE A 63 -11.93 -4.20 -5.58
C PHE A 63 -12.70 -4.81 -6.75
N GLU A 64 -13.05 -3.99 -7.73
CA GLU A 64 -13.72 -4.45 -8.94
C GLU A 64 -12.70 -4.98 -9.96
N VAL A 65 -12.74 -6.28 -10.24
CA VAL A 65 -11.97 -6.88 -11.34
C VAL A 65 -12.71 -6.66 -12.64
N GLU A 66 -12.15 -5.86 -13.55
CA GLU A 66 -12.76 -5.55 -14.85
C GLU A 66 -12.65 -6.74 -15.80
N CYS A 67 -11.48 -7.36 -15.89
CA CYS A 67 -11.25 -8.55 -16.71
C CYS A 67 -10.01 -9.33 -16.27
N GLU A 68 -10.00 -10.62 -16.62
CA GLU A 68 -8.88 -11.53 -16.41
C GLU A 68 -8.39 -12.12 -17.73
N TYR A 69 -7.09 -12.35 -17.82
CA TYR A 69 -6.42 -12.95 -18.96
C TYR A 69 -5.59 -14.14 -18.51
N HIS A 70 -5.89 -15.30 -19.07
CA HIS A 70 -5.17 -16.54 -18.77
C HIS A 70 -4.29 -16.91 -19.97
N ARG A 71 -3.05 -17.31 -19.71
CA ARG A 71 -2.08 -17.72 -20.72
C ARG A 71 -2.65 -18.78 -21.68
N GLU A 72 -3.39 -19.74 -21.16
CA GLU A 72 -4.03 -20.80 -21.93
C GLU A 72 -5.03 -20.27 -22.96
N THR A 73 -5.67 -19.14 -22.67
CA THR A 73 -6.69 -18.55 -23.52
C THR A 73 -6.11 -17.54 -24.51
N VAL A 74 -5.21 -16.65 -24.04
CA VAL A 74 -4.68 -15.55 -24.87
C VAL A 74 -3.37 -15.90 -25.58
N GLY A 75 -2.71 -16.98 -25.17
CA GLY A 75 -1.42 -17.45 -25.69
C GLY A 75 -0.20 -16.79 -25.02
N GLU A 76 0.93 -17.48 -25.09
CA GLU A 76 2.20 -17.09 -24.45
C GLU A 76 2.69 -15.72 -24.92
N GLU A 77 2.68 -15.47 -26.24
CA GLU A 77 3.16 -14.22 -26.84
C GLU A 77 2.33 -13.01 -26.41
N ALA A 78 1.03 -13.14 -26.32
CA ALA A 78 0.15 -12.06 -25.86
C ALA A 78 0.40 -11.78 -24.38
N MET A 79 0.50 -12.81 -23.54
CA MET A 79 0.80 -12.68 -22.12
C MET A 79 2.14 -11.98 -21.89
N LYS A 80 3.18 -12.38 -22.61
CA LYS A 80 4.51 -11.76 -22.56
C LYS A 80 4.50 -10.27 -22.90
N ARG A 81 3.66 -9.87 -23.87
CA ARG A 81 3.53 -8.47 -24.28
C ARG A 81 2.77 -7.60 -23.28
N MET A 82 1.83 -8.18 -22.52
CA MET A 82 1.03 -7.48 -21.50
C MET A 82 1.77 -7.38 -20.16
N SER A 83 2.55 -8.40 -19.82
CA SER A 83 3.22 -8.51 -18.53
C SER A 83 4.25 -7.41 -18.28
N SER A 84 4.38 -7.03 -17.02
CA SER A 84 5.47 -6.20 -16.49
C SER A 84 6.63 -7.02 -15.91
N LEU A 85 6.44 -8.33 -15.77
CA LEU A 85 7.41 -9.24 -15.17
C LEU A 85 8.39 -9.78 -16.22
N SER A 86 9.61 -10.05 -15.80
CA SER A 86 10.62 -10.71 -16.63
C SER A 86 10.19 -12.12 -17.05
N SER A 87 9.49 -12.82 -16.17
CA SER A 87 8.82 -14.09 -16.44
C SER A 87 7.32 -13.91 -16.26
N PRO A 88 6.54 -13.86 -17.35
CA PRO A 88 5.11 -13.62 -17.29
C PRO A 88 4.36 -14.67 -16.46
N SER A 89 3.45 -14.21 -15.64
CA SER A 89 2.56 -15.09 -14.87
C SER A 89 1.57 -15.81 -15.79
N PRO A 90 1.01 -16.97 -15.40
CA PRO A 90 -0.05 -17.63 -16.15
C PRO A 90 -1.37 -16.84 -16.16
N VAL A 91 -1.56 -15.88 -15.24
CA VAL A 91 -2.77 -15.05 -15.15
C VAL A 91 -2.43 -13.59 -14.88
N LEU A 92 -3.22 -12.70 -15.48
CA LEU A 92 -3.18 -11.25 -15.32
C LEU A 92 -4.61 -10.73 -15.20
N ALA A 93 -4.87 -9.78 -14.31
CA ALA A 93 -6.15 -9.09 -14.21
C ALA A 93 -5.99 -7.58 -14.35
N VAL A 94 -7.02 -6.94 -14.87
CA VAL A 94 -7.20 -5.49 -14.85
C VAL A 94 -8.23 -5.17 -13.77
N VAL A 95 -7.85 -4.30 -12.85
CA VAL A 95 -8.60 -4.01 -11.62
C VAL A 95 -8.84 -2.50 -11.53
N ARG A 96 -10.01 -2.11 -11.03
CA ARG A 96 -10.38 -0.71 -10.83
C ARG A 96 -9.80 -0.18 -9.52
N LYS A 97 -9.20 1.01 -9.59
CA LYS A 97 -8.70 1.73 -8.42
C LYS A 97 -9.88 2.19 -7.54
N PRO A 98 -9.78 2.10 -6.21
CA PRO A 98 -10.73 2.75 -5.31
C PRO A 98 -10.72 4.27 -5.49
N HIS A 99 -11.85 4.92 -5.19
CA HIS A 99 -12.00 6.37 -5.35
C HIS A 99 -11.38 7.17 -4.20
N ASP A 100 -11.18 6.54 -3.04
CA ASP A 100 -10.73 7.15 -1.79
C ASP A 100 -9.21 7.12 -1.59
N VAL A 101 -8.43 6.84 -2.63
CA VAL A 101 -6.96 6.77 -2.54
C VAL A 101 -6.29 8.13 -2.57
N TYR A 102 -6.76 9.04 -3.43
CA TYR A 102 -6.29 10.42 -3.49
C TYR A 102 -7.34 11.32 -2.86
N VAL A 103 -7.01 11.89 -1.71
CA VAL A 103 -7.96 12.60 -0.85
C VAL A 103 -7.58 14.07 -0.75
N ASP A 104 -8.47 14.93 -1.19
CA ASP A 104 -8.35 16.38 -1.04
C ASP A 104 -9.16 16.88 0.17
N ASP A 105 -10.19 16.15 0.57
CA ASP A 105 -11.02 16.45 1.74
C ASP A 105 -10.69 15.49 2.88
N VAL A 106 -10.09 16.03 3.94
CA VAL A 106 -9.69 15.27 5.14
C VAL A 106 -10.87 14.74 5.96
N SER A 107 -12.10 15.13 5.67
CA SER A 107 -13.29 14.56 6.33
C SER A 107 -13.38 13.04 6.19
N VAL A 108 -12.76 12.47 5.17
CA VAL A 108 -12.63 11.02 4.98
C VAL A 108 -11.84 10.35 6.13
N LEU A 109 -11.06 11.13 6.87
CA LEU A 109 -10.23 10.65 7.98
C LEU A 109 -10.99 10.61 9.31
N GLU A 110 -12.10 11.33 9.44
CA GLU A 110 -12.88 11.41 10.69
C GLU A 110 -13.27 10.02 11.26
N PRO A 111 -13.68 9.03 10.44
CA PRO A 111 -13.97 7.70 10.96
C PRO A 111 -12.75 7.03 11.63
N TYR A 112 -11.56 7.20 11.04
CA TYR A 112 -10.33 6.63 11.61
C TYR A 112 -9.95 7.33 12.91
N LEU A 113 -10.07 8.65 12.98
CA LEU A 113 -9.75 9.42 14.17
C LEU A 113 -10.73 9.11 15.32
N ALA A 114 -12.01 8.99 15.02
CA ALA A 114 -13.04 8.66 16.00
C ALA A 114 -12.87 7.24 16.59
N GLU A 115 -12.45 6.28 15.79
CA GLU A 115 -12.20 4.91 16.24
C GLU A 115 -10.88 4.76 17.01
N GLY A 116 -9.98 5.73 16.87
CA GLY A 116 -8.60 5.61 17.35
C GLY A 116 -7.82 4.49 16.65
N GLY A 117 -6.63 4.19 17.14
CA GLY A 117 -5.78 3.13 16.59
C GLY A 117 -4.41 3.62 16.17
N LEU A 118 -3.60 2.68 15.67
CA LEU A 118 -2.27 2.95 15.17
C LEU A 118 -2.29 3.10 13.66
N PHE A 119 -1.68 4.18 13.17
CA PHE A 119 -1.59 4.56 11.76
C PHE A 119 -0.13 4.68 11.33
N LEU A 120 0.12 4.63 10.03
CA LEU A 120 1.40 5.00 9.42
C LEU A 120 1.23 6.28 8.61
N ALA A 121 2.27 7.13 8.63
CA ALA A 121 2.41 8.26 7.73
C ALA A 121 3.73 8.13 6.96
N LEU A 122 3.67 8.24 5.64
CA LEU A 122 4.79 8.04 4.74
C LEU A 122 5.15 9.37 4.09
N ASP A 123 6.27 9.92 4.51
CA ASP A 123 6.78 11.17 3.99
C ASP A 123 7.77 10.91 2.85
N THR A 124 7.26 10.97 1.61
CA THR A 124 8.06 10.89 0.38
C THR A 124 8.83 9.56 0.21
N ILE A 125 8.19 8.43 0.47
CA ILE A 125 8.76 7.11 0.17
C ILE A 125 8.81 6.93 -1.36
N ARG A 126 10.02 6.81 -1.94
CA ARG A 126 10.22 6.77 -3.40
C ARG A 126 10.46 5.37 -3.94
N ASP A 127 11.02 4.46 -3.15
CA ASP A 127 11.30 3.10 -3.61
C ASP A 127 10.03 2.22 -3.61
N PRO A 128 9.67 1.63 -4.77
CA PRO A 128 8.49 0.77 -4.87
C PRO A 128 8.55 -0.48 -4.00
N GLY A 129 9.74 -1.03 -3.77
CA GLY A 129 9.94 -2.21 -2.93
C GLY A 129 9.69 -1.87 -1.46
N ASN A 130 10.17 -0.70 -1.00
CA ASN A 130 9.92 -0.22 0.35
C ASN A 130 8.42 0.01 0.58
N LEU A 131 7.74 0.75 -0.30
CA LEU A 131 6.30 0.96 -0.16
C LEU A 131 5.53 -0.36 -0.10
N GLY A 132 5.78 -1.28 -1.03
CA GLY A 132 5.11 -2.57 -1.03
C GLY A 132 5.37 -3.39 0.25
N THR A 133 6.59 -3.35 0.78
CA THR A 133 6.95 -4.01 2.04
C THR A 133 6.28 -3.34 3.24
N ILE A 134 6.23 -2.00 3.28
CA ILE A 134 5.53 -1.25 4.34
C ILE A 134 4.04 -1.60 4.36
N ILE A 135 3.40 -1.72 3.21
CA ILE A 135 2.00 -2.14 3.11
C ILE A 135 1.79 -3.55 3.66
N ARG A 136 2.72 -4.49 3.42
CA ARG A 136 2.67 -5.83 4.02
C ARG A 136 2.83 -5.79 5.54
N ILE A 137 3.71 -4.94 6.04
CA ILE A 137 3.89 -4.72 7.49
C ILE A 137 2.60 -4.16 8.09
N ALA A 138 1.98 -3.20 7.42
CA ALA A 138 0.70 -2.62 7.83
C ALA A 138 -0.41 -3.67 7.93
N ASP A 139 -0.52 -4.55 6.92
CA ASP A 139 -1.46 -5.67 6.91
C ASP A 139 -1.20 -6.64 8.08
N TRP A 140 0.06 -7.06 8.23
CA TRP A 140 0.47 -8.03 9.25
C TRP A 140 0.18 -7.57 10.67
N PHE A 141 0.43 -6.30 10.95
CA PHE A 141 0.26 -5.71 12.28
C PHE A 141 -1.08 -5.00 12.50
N GLY A 142 -2.04 -5.13 11.59
CA GLY A 142 -3.36 -4.54 11.73
C GLY A 142 -3.34 -3.02 11.86
N ILE A 143 -2.54 -2.34 11.02
CA ILE A 143 -2.55 -0.88 10.92
C ILE A 143 -3.86 -0.44 10.28
N LYS A 144 -4.56 0.52 10.89
CA LYS A 144 -5.88 0.98 10.47
C LYS A 144 -5.88 1.64 9.09
N ALA A 145 -4.92 2.53 8.85
CA ALA A 145 -4.71 3.18 7.57
C ALA A 145 -3.26 3.65 7.42
N VAL A 146 -2.85 3.85 6.17
CA VAL A 146 -1.57 4.43 5.77
C VAL A 146 -1.85 5.75 5.06
N PHE A 147 -1.32 6.84 5.58
CA PHE A 147 -1.36 8.16 4.98
C PHE A 147 -0.02 8.42 4.26
N ALA A 148 -0.03 8.90 3.06
CA ALA A 148 1.18 9.14 2.27
C ALA A 148 1.15 10.51 1.61
N THR A 149 2.31 11.16 1.52
CA THR A 149 2.45 12.37 0.69
C THR A 149 2.21 12.04 -0.77
N ARG A 150 1.79 13.03 -1.57
CA ARG A 150 1.55 12.88 -3.02
C ARG A 150 2.83 12.54 -3.79
N ASP A 151 4.00 12.84 -3.23
CA ASP A 151 5.33 12.53 -3.79
C ASP A 151 5.79 11.11 -3.45
N THR A 152 5.10 10.42 -2.57
CA THR A 152 5.30 8.98 -2.35
C THR A 152 4.93 8.21 -3.63
N VAL A 153 5.72 7.18 -3.97
CA VAL A 153 5.50 6.35 -5.15
C VAL A 153 4.07 5.82 -5.20
N ASP A 154 3.47 5.81 -6.40
CA ASP A 154 2.10 5.36 -6.60
C ASP A 154 1.91 3.89 -6.19
N VAL A 155 0.97 3.63 -5.29
CA VAL A 155 0.64 2.30 -4.78
C VAL A 155 0.24 1.32 -5.88
N PHE A 156 -0.34 1.82 -6.99
CA PHE A 156 -0.71 1.03 -8.16
C PHE A 156 0.42 0.85 -9.18
N ASN A 157 1.63 1.31 -8.89
CA ASN A 157 2.80 0.97 -9.66
C ASN A 157 2.97 -0.56 -9.69
N PRO A 158 3.19 -1.21 -10.86
CA PRO A 158 3.29 -2.67 -10.96
C PRO A 158 4.29 -3.30 -9.99
N LYS A 159 5.42 -2.63 -9.73
CA LYS A 159 6.43 -3.11 -8.78
C LYS A 159 5.92 -3.05 -7.33
N VAL A 160 5.16 -2.00 -6.96
CA VAL A 160 4.54 -1.89 -5.64
C VAL A 160 3.49 -2.98 -5.49
N VAL A 161 2.57 -3.12 -6.45
CA VAL A 161 1.52 -4.15 -6.42
C VAL A 161 2.10 -5.54 -6.19
N GLN A 162 3.16 -5.89 -6.93
CA GLN A 162 3.85 -7.18 -6.74
C GLN A 162 4.47 -7.30 -5.35
N ALA A 163 5.15 -6.25 -4.87
CA ALA A 163 5.82 -6.28 -3.57
C ALA A 163 4.84 -6.36 -2.39
N THR A 164 3.58 -5.93 -2.55
CA THR A 164 2.56 -6.04 -1.49
C THR A 164 2.14 -7.48 -1.22
N MET A 165 2.33 -8.41 -2.16
CA MET A 165 1.89 -9.81 -2.05
C MET A 165 0.40 -9.96 -1.66
N GLY A 166 -0.45 -9.03 -2.13
CA GLY A 166 -1.89 -9.00 -1.89
C GLY A 166 -2.36 -8.09 -0.74
N ALA A 167 -1.46 -7.58 0.09
CA ALA A 167 -1.83 -6.67 1.18
C ALA A 167 -2.52 -5.37 0.68
N ILE A 168 -2.26 -4.96 -0.56
CA ILE A 168 -2.93 -3.81 -1.21
C ILE A 168 -4.46 -3.91 -1.21
N PHE A 169 -5.01 -5.12 -1.17
CA PHE A 169 -6.46 -5.35 -1.19
C PHE A 169 -7.11 -5.27 0.20
N ARG A 170 -6.30 -5.16 1.27
CA ARG A 170 -6.76 -5.14 2.66
C ARG A 170 -6.43 -3.85 3.40
N VAL A 171 -5.27 -3.25 3.09
CA VAL A 171 -4.79 -2.02 3.74
C VAL A 171 -5.39 -0.79 3.07
N LYS A 172 -5.94 0.11 3.85
CA LYS A 172 -6.40 1.42 3.39
C LYS A 172 -5.22 2.37 3.24
N ILE A 173 -5.05 2.93 2.05
CA ILE A 173 -3.96 3.85 1.72
C ILE A 173 -4.56 5.12 1.14
N HIS A 174 -4.18 6.26 1.72
CA HIS A 174 -4.66 7.57 1.31
C HIS A 174 -3.48 8.51 1.02
N TYR A 175 -3.46 9.09 -0.16
CA TYR A 175 -2.53 10.17 -0.51
C TYR A 175 -3.16 11.50 -0.13
N VAL A 176 -2.53 12.18 0.83
CA VAL A 176 -3.08 13.36 1.52
C VAL A 176 -1.99 14.40 1.77
N ASP A 177 -2.40 15.57 2.20
CA ASP A 177 -1.50 16.56 2.79
C ASP A 177 -1.25 16.15 4.26
N LEU A 178 -0.05 15.63 4.54
CA LEU A 178 0.27 15.03 5.84
C LEU A 178 0.22 16.02 7.00
N ASP A 179 0.57 17.28 6.79
CA ASP A 179 0.48 18.35 7.80
C ASP A 179 -0.94 18.49 8.33
N VAL A 180 -1.95 18.41 7.44
CA VAL A 180 -3.36 18.46 7.82
C VAL A 180 -3.73 17.24 8.67
N VAL A 181 -3.31 16.03 8.26
CA VAL A 181 -3.54 14.80 9.02
C VAL A 181 -2.91 14.88 10.40
N MET A 182 -1.64 15.35 10.50
CA MET A 182 -0.93 15.45 11.77
C MET A 182 -1.63 16.43 12.73
N ASN A 183 -2.11 17.56 12.21
CA ASN A 183 -2.84 18.52 13.02
C ASN A 183 -4.16 17.93 13.53
N ARG A 184 -4.91 17.22 12.70
CA ARG A 184 -6.15 16.52 13.13
C ARG A 184 -5.88 15.47 14.21
N ILE A 185 -4.81 14.70 14.10
CA ILE A 185 -4.40 13.73 15.13
C ILE A 185 -4.11 14.45 16.45
N LYS A 186 -3.39 15.59 16.44
CA LYS A 186 -3.14 16.40 17.64
C LYS A 186 -4.43 16.94 18.26
N GLU A 187 -5.33 17.49 17.44
CA GLU A 187 -6.63 17.99 17.89
C GLU A 187 -7.48 16.91 18.57
N ALA A 188 -7.35 15.65 18.11
CA ALA A 188 -7.98 14.49 18.74
C ALA A 188 -7.23 13.96 19.99
N GLY A 189 -6.21 14.69 20.48
CA GLY A 189 -5.40 14.27 21.62
C GLY A 189 -4.41 13.15 21.32
N GLY A 190 -4.15 12.89 20.03
CA GLY A 190 -3.28 11.82 19.58
C GLY A 190 -1.79 12.16 19.60
N ARG A 191 -0.95 11.14 19.41
CA ARG A 191 0.52 11.27 19.41
C ARG A 191 1.09 11.00 18.02
N ILE A 192 2.14 11.76 17.68
CA ILE A 192 2.85 11.66 16.41
C ILE A 192 4.29 11.24 16.71
N TYR A 193 4.60 10.00 16.38
CA TYR A 193 5.93 9.42 16.54
C TYR A 193 6.68 9.49 15.21
N GLY A 194 7.90 10.03 15.22
CA GLY A 194 8.75 10.04 14.04
C GLY A 194 10.06 9.28 14.29
N THR A 195 10.54 8.56 13.30
CA THR A 195 11.84 7.86 13.37
C THR A 195 12.97 8.78 12.93
N PHE A 196 13.92 9.08 13.84
CA PHE A 196 15.02 10.00 13.62
C PHE A 196 16.32 9.41 14.15
N LEU A 197 17.46 9.82 13.56
CA LEU A 197 18.79 9.42 14.04
C LEU A 197 19.17 10.11 15.36
N ASP A 198 18.60 11.29 15.64
CA ASP A 198 18.79 12.09 16.84
C ASP A 198 17.63 11.97 17.84
N GLY A 199 16.80 10.94 17.70
CA GLY A 199 15.67 10.66 18.57
C GLY A 199 16.09 10.01 19.91
N ARG A 200 15.11 9.78 20.78
CA ARG A 200 15.29 9.01 22.02
C ARG A 200 15.19 7.51 21.72
N ASP A 201 15.96 6.72 22.43
CA ASP A 201 15.87 5.26 22.36
C ASP A 201 14.42 4.79 22.55
N MET A 202 13.86 4.21 21.47
CA MET A 202 12.45 3.81 21.45
C MET A 202 12.10 2.74 22.49
N TYR A 203 13.07 1.92 22.89
CA TYR A 203 12.84 0.86 23.86
C TYR A 203 12.64 1.38 25.28
N GLY A 204 13.15 2.60 25.56
CA GLY A 204 12.98 3.33 26.84
C GLY A 204 11.80 4.31 26.85
N CYS A 205 11.15 4.57 25.69
CA CYS A 205 10.04 5.52 25.60
C CYS A 205 8.69 4.88 25.98
N GLU A 206 7.75 5.69 26.43
CA GLU A 206 6.34 5.31 26.46
C GLU A 206 5.78 5.37 25.03
N LEU A 207 5.24 4.25 24.55
CA LEU A 207 4.65 4.14 23.22
C LEU A 207 3.15 3.85 23.36
N ASP A 208 2.31 4.78 22.93
CA ASP A 208 0.88 4.58 22.85
C ASP A 208 0.52 4.02 21.46
N GLY A 209 0.01 2.81 21.44
CA GLY A 209 -0.43 2.12 20.21
C GLY A 209 -1.81 2.54 19.74
N GLY A 210 -2.34 3.68 20.20
CA GLY A 210 -3.65 4.19 19.79
C GLY A 210 -4.83 3.60 20.56
N LYS A 211 -4.62 3.17 21.82
CA LYS A 211 -5.70 2.59 22.65
C LYS A 211 -6.74 3.64 23.08
N GLU A 212 -6.29 4.81 23.47
CA GLU A 212 -7.12 5.88 24.01
C GLU A 212 -7.34 7.02 23.01
N SER A 213 -6.36 7.25 22.13
CA SER A 213 -6.39 8.30 21.13
C SER A 213 -5.64 7.85 19.86
N PRO A 214 -5.88 8.46 18.71
CA PRO A 214 -5.19 8.08 17.48
C PRO A 214 -3.69 8.30 17.62
N SER A 215 -2.89 7.33 17.20
CA SER A 215 -1.43 7.42 17.18
C SER A 215 -0.91 7.15 15.78
N VAL A 216 0.08 7.92 15.32
CA VAL A 216 0.68 7.75 14.00
C VAL A 216 2.20 7.63 14.10
N ILE A 217 2.76 6.70 13.33
CA ILE A 217 4.21 6.55 13.15
C ILE A 217 4.59 7.14 11.79
N VAL A 218 5.44 8.15 11.77
CA VAL A 218 5.96 8.79 10.56
C VAL A 218 7.24 8.11 10.14
N ILE A 219 7.28 7.70 8.88
CA ILE A 219 8.45 7.13 8.21
C ILE A 219 8.84 8.08 7.08
N GLY A 220 10.08 8.54 7.10
CA GLY A 220 10.60 9.48 6.13
C GLY A 220 11.23 8.82 4.91
N ASN A 221 11.63 9.68 3.96
CA ASN A 221 12.38 9.32 2.76
C ASN A 221 13.67 8.58 3.09
N GLU A 222 14.10 7.68 2.21
CA GLU A 222 15.26 6.81 2.39
C GLU A 222 16.59 7.58 2.50
N SER A 223 16.69 8.74 1.85
CA SER A 223 17.90 9.57 1.81
C SER A 223 17.81 10.82 2.67
N GLU A 224 16.63 11.45 2.70
CA GLU A 224 16.43 12.77 3.32
C GLU A 224 15.79 12.66 4.71
N GLY A 225 15.23 11.48 5.05
CA GLY A 225 14.49 11.28 6.28
C GLY A 225 13.12 11.96 6.26
N ILE A 226 12.61 12.30 7.42
CA ILE A 226 11.35 13.05 7.58
C ILE A 226 11.63 14.52 7.26
N SER A 227 10.81 15.14 6.42
CA SER A 227 10.93 16.55 6.04
C SER A 227 10.86 17.47 7.27
N ALA A 228 11.48 18.64 7.18
CA ALA A 228 11.49 19.60 8.29
C ALA A 228 10.06 20.05 8.67
N GLU A 229 9.18 20.18 7.70
CA GLU A 229 7.78 20.56 7.88
C GLU A 229 7.03 19.50 8.73
N ILE A 230 7.07 18.24 8.31
CA ILE A 230 6.43 17.14 9.05
C ILE A 230 7.16 16.89 10.38
N GLY A 231 8.49 16.98 10.40
CA GLY A 231 9.31 16.83 11.60
C GLY A 231 8.97 17.84 12.71
N ALA A 232 8.55 19.05 12.36
CA ALA A 232 8.09 20.07 13.34
C ALA A 232 6.74 19.70 14.00
N LEU A 233 5.96 18.83 13.38
CA LEU A 233 4.68 18.35 13.91
C LEU A 233 4.82 17.09 14.78
N VAL A 234 5.96 16.40 14.73
CA VAL A 234 6.24 15.20 15.54
C VAL A 234 6.26 15.56 17.02
N THR A 235 5.51 14.79 17.81
CA THR A 235 5.50 14.94 19.29
C THR A 235 6.61 14.15 19.96
N ASP A 236 6.97 13.02 19.40
CA ASP A 236 7.94 12.07 19.96
C ASP A 236 8.93 11.59 18.88
N ARG A 237 10.17 12.04 19.03
CA ARG A 237 11.28 11.63 18.16
C ARG A 237 11.87 10.32 18.68
N LEU A 238 11.74 9.25 17.90
CA LEU A 238 12.20 7.92 18.26
C LEU A 238 13.48 7.56 17.50
N TYR A 239 14.36 6.83 18.16
CA TYR A 239 15.58 6.27 17.61
C TYR A 239 15.61 4.76 17.80
N ILE A 240 15.97 4.02 16.76
CA ILE A 240 16.25 2.59 16.81
C ILE A 240 17.74 2.43 17.04
N PRO A 241 18.20 2.08 18.27
CA PRO A 241 19.63 2.02 18.56
C PRO A 241 20.32 0.88 17.80
N PRO A 242 21.53 1.08 17.24
CA PRO A 242 22.34 0.01 16.69
C PRO A 242 22.96 -0.84 17.81
N TYR A 243 23.52 -1.98 17.46
CA TYR A 243 24.29 -2.80 18.39
C TYR A 243 25.61 -3.26 17.74
N PRO A 244 26.77 -3.09 18.44
CA PRO A 244 26.95 -2.27 19.65
C PRO A 244 26.78 -0.76 19.36
N ALA A 245 26.31 -0.01 20.37
CA ALA A 245 25.97 1.42 20.20
C ALA A 245 27.16 2.29 19.80
N ASP A 246 28.39 1.91 20.28
CA ASP A 246 29.61 2.70 20.10
C ASP A 246 30.46 2.26 18.89
N THR A 247 29.97 1.36 18.07
CA THR A 247 30.70 0.85 16.90
C THR A 247 30.18 1.50 15.62
N PRO A 248 31.05 2.07 14.78
CA PRO A 248 30.65 2.59 13.46
C PRO A 248 29.97 1.49 12.63
N GLY A 249 28.82 1.79 12.08
CA GLY A 249 28.04 0.88 11.26
C GLY A 249 27.37 1.61 10.09
N SER A 250 26.27 1.05 9.59
CA SER A 250 25.45 1.72 8.59
C SER A 250 24.86 3.02 9.15
N GLU A 251 24.82 4.07 8.35
CA GLU A 251 24.31 5.38 8.75
C GLU A 251 22.82 5.36 9.09
N SER A 252 22.05 4.49 8.43
CA SER A 252 20.62 4.35 8.64
C SER A 252 20.12 2.95 8.30
N LEU A 253 18.91 2.63 8.77
CA LEU A 253 18.18 1.43 8.38
C LEU A 253 17.34 1.72 7.11
N ASN A 254 17.11 0.67 6.32
CA ASN A 254 16.11 0.73 5.25
C ASN A 254 14.74 1.12 5.82
N ALA A 255 13.97 1.96 5.11
CA ALA A 255 12.70 2.51 5.59
C ALA A 255 11.67 1.43 5.95
N ALA A 256 11.56 0.36 5.16
CA ALA A 256 10.64 -0.75 5.46
C ALA A 256 11.10 -1.55 6.69
N ILE A 257 12.41 -1.74 6.87
CA ILE A 257 12.96 -2.41 8.04
C ILE A 257 12.73 -1.57 9.31
N ALA A 258 13.01 -0.26 9.24
CA ALA A 258 12.71 0.66 10.35
C ALA A 258 11.22 0.64 10.72
N THR A 259 10.33 0.64 9.69
CA THR A 259 8.89 0.49 9.90
C THR A 259 8.55 -0.81 10.63
N ALA A 260 9.11 -1.94 10.20
CA ALA A 260 8.83 -3.24 10.82
C ALA A 260 9.23 -3.29 12.29
N ILE A 261 10.44 -2.81 12.61
CA ILE A 261 10.96 -2.78 13.98
C ILE A 261 10.07 -1.88 14.86
N THR A 262 9.77 -0.67 14.37
CA THR A 262 8.97 0.30 15.13
C THR A 262 7.56 -0.23 15.38
N VAL A 263 6.85 -0.66 14.34
CA VAL A 263 5.47 -1.17 14.47
C VAL A 263 5.42 -2.41 15.38
N ALA A 264 6.40 -3.32 15.24
CA ALA A 264 6.47 -4.52 16.07
C ALA A 264 6.61 -4.16 17.56
N GLU A 265 7.45 -3.15 17.90
CA GLU A 265 7.61 -2.70 19.28
C GLU A 265 6.34 -2.05 19.84
N PHE A 266 5.66 -1.23 19.06
CA PHE A 266 4.35 -0.69 19.45
C PHE A 266 3.34 -1.82 19.74
N ARG A 267 3.24 -2.82 18.88
CA ARG A 267 2.31 -3.95 19.07
C ARG A 267 2.70 -4.85 20.23
N ARG A 268 4.01 -5.09 20.42
CA ARG A 268 4.50 -5.85 21.59
C ARG A 268 4.06 -5.26 22.92
N ARG A 269 4.01 -3.92 23.03
CA ARG A 269 3.58 -3.23 24.27
C ARG A 269 2.06 -3.20 24.45
N MET A 270 1.30 -3.55 23.43
CA MET A 270 -0.15 -3.64 23.53
C MET A 270 -0.64 -5.01 23.99
N LEU A 271 0.25 -6.03 23.92
CA LEU A 271 -0.03 -7.39 24.42
C LEU A 271 0.16 -7.46 25.92
#